data_c21441cc71519dd1826504afa3456dbf
#
_entry.id   c21441cc71519dd1826504afa3456dbf
#
_cell.length_a   1.000
_cell.length_b   1.000
_cell.length_c   1.000
_cell.angle_alpha   90.00
_cell.angle_beta   90.00
_cell.angle_gamma   90.00
#
_symmetry.space_group_name_H-M   'P 1'
#
loop_
_entity.id
_entity.type
_entity.pdbx_description
1 polymer ?
#
loop_
_entity_poly.entity_id
_entity_poly.type
_entity_poly.pdbx_seq_one_letter_code
_entity_poly.pdbx_strand_id
1 'polypeptide(L)'
;MHHARVSLPSVRKTFAFNDPLESSFAGVAAACVRAGFMPVTAGWPVLDPSEYFAHRADSFSAEELDAAQAALLEDGVFTSPDWMAVYLDREFGGLRFTSDSLTRAAVKYGWAVAFAAELAARVEGEFEITFAGTSQSTTPIEHLFIAFELRRRGVSPAALALRWPGRFEAAVDFEDDVAEFEQAVVAHSAVARLAGDYRLGFSHAEEKFNVLPMIGRECGERLHLKISGLRWMAALRVIARVEPALFRDILRSAQEHFAFDKVGADISTNEEDVRFLPEVSDEELERTFLEHVRGRQLLHVTAGSILREPRLADPLRAALAAHSALHGELLGISFARHLAALGAEGVQSFARGSRV
;
A
#
# COMPACT_ATOMS: atom_id res chain seq x y z
N MET A 1 11.68 -14.40 -40.08
CA MET A 1 10.97 -13.28 -39.39
C MET A 1 11.70 -13.01 -38.10
N HIS A 2 12.46 -11.91 -38.03
CA HIS A 2 13.17 -11.51 -36.84
C HIS A 2 12.15 -10.91 -35.87
N HIS A 3 11.83 -11.60 -34.77
CA HIS A 3 11.16 -10.98 -33.64
C HIS A 3 12.11 -9.99 -32.99
N ALA A 4 11.88 -8.71 -33.21
CA ALA A 4 12.50 -7.66 -32.42
C ALA A 4 12.12 -7.91 -30.95
N ARG A 5 13.10 -8.28 -30.11
CA ARG A 5 12.95 -8.22 -28.65
C ARG A 5 12.76 -6.73 -28.30
N VAL A 6 11.53 -6.33 -28.02
CA VAL A 6 11.27 -5.07 -27.35
C VAL A 6 11.91 -5.22 -25.98
N SER A 7 13.00 -4.52 -25.75
CA SER A 7 13.61 -4.38 -24.43
C SER A 7 12.61 -3.63 -23.56
N LEU A 8 11.87 -4.35 -22.71
CA LEU A 8 11.04 -3.74 -21.71
C LEU A 8 11.92 -2.86 -20.79
N PRO A 9 11.47 -1.65 -20.40
CA PRO A 9 12.22 -0.84 -19.47
C PRO A 9 12.46 -1.65 -18.19
N SER A 10 13.69 -1.63 -17.69
CA SER A 10 14.07 -2.35 -16.47
C SER A 10 13.13 -1.97 -15.33
N VAL A 11 12.47 -2.95 -14.74
CA VAL A 11 11.65 -2.75 -13.54
C VAL A 11 12.53 -2.09 -12.47
N ARG A 12 12.13 -0.95 -11.92
CA ARG A 12 12.86 -0.25 -10.86
C ARG A 12 12.00 -0.17 -9.63
N LYS A 13 12.63 -0.25 -8.46
CA LYS A 13 11.97 0.02 -7.19
C LYS A 13 11.27 1.37 -7.22
N THR A 14 10.06 1.44 -6.67
CA THR A 14 9.29 2.68 -6.65
C THR A 14 8.87 3.05 -5.23
N PHE A 15 8.88 4.37 -4.96
CA PHE A 15 8.24 4.99 -3.83
C PHE A 15 7.08 5.83 -4.31
N ALA A 16 5.87 5.55 -3.80
CA ALA A 16 4.69 6.33 -4.11
C ALA A 16 4.37 7.30 -2.97
N PHE A 17 4.13 8.54 -3.37
CA PHE A 17 3.78 9.65 -2.50
C PHE A 17 2.47 10.24 -2.98
N ASN A 18 1.35 9.84 -2.41
CA ASN A 18 0.11 10.56 -2.62
C ASN A 18 0.16 11.82 -1.75
N ASP A 19 0.37 12.97 -2.37
CA ASP A 19 0.57 14.22 -1.65
C ASP A 19 -0.65 15.13 -1.70
N PRO A 20 -1.43 15.21 -0.62
CA PRO A 20 -2.50 16.18 -0.52
C PRO A 20 -2.01 17.62 -0.25
N LEU A 21 -0.72 17.83 0.02
CA LEU A 21 -0.17 19.11 0.46
C LEU A 21 0.61 19.87 -0.63
N GLU A 22 0.78 19.29 -1.82
CA GLU A 22 1.48 19.91 -3.00
C GLU A 22 2.82 20.59 -2.66
N SER A 23 3.54 20.11 -1.65
CA SER A 23 4.76 20.76 -1.21
C SER A 23 5.99 20.35 -2.03
N SER A 24 7.03 21.19 -2.05
CA SER A 24 8.24 21.03 -2.85
C SER A 24 8.96 19.69 -2.62
N PHE A 25 8.96 18.82 -3.63
CA PHE A 25 9.45 17.45 -3.60
C PHE A 25 10.89 17.25 -4.05
N ALA A 26 11.51 18.30 -4.61
CA ALA A 26 12.77 18.16 -5.35
C ALA A 26 13.88 17.43 -4.55
N GLY A 27 14.02 17.74 -3.25
CA GLY A 27 15.03 17.14 -2.39
C GLY A 27 14.75 15.64 -2.12
N VAL A 28 13.49 15.28 -1.85
CA VAL A 28 13.07 13.90 -1.58
C VAL A 28 13.13 13.06 -2.84
N ALA A 29 12.66 13.56 -3.97
CA ALA A 29 12.75 12.89 -5.26
C ALA A 29 14.22 12.62 -5.65
N ALA A 30 15.10 13.59 -5.48
CA ALA A 30 16.52 13.42 -5.73
C ALA A 30 17.16 12.37 -4.80
N ALA A 31 16.69 12.26 -3.56
CA ALA A 31 17.12 11.22 -2.63
C ALA A 31 16.68 9.82 -3.06
N CYS A 32 15.41 9.67 -3.49
CA CYS A 32 14.91 8.42 -4.06
C CYS A 32 15.78 7.95 -5.22
N VAL A 33 16.03 8.84 -6.18
CA VAL A 33 16.83 8.51 -7.37
C VAL A 33 18.23 8.08 -7.00
N ARG A 34 18.90 8.77 -6.05
CA ARG A 34 20.23 8.38 -5.59
C ARG A 34 20.25 7.01 -4.90
N ALA A 35 19.16 6.66 -4.21
CA ALA A 35 18.97 5.36 -3.57
C ALA A 35 18.49 4.25 -4.52
N GLY A 36 18.41 4.53 -5.83
CA GLY A 36 17.98 3.57 -6.83
C GLY A 36 16.46 3.40 -6.94
N PHE A 37 15.68 4.28 -6.30
CA PHE A 37 14.22 4.25 -6.42
C PHE A 37 13.72 5.25 -7.46
N MET A 38 12.65 4.89 -8.15
CA MET A 38 11.90 5.81 -8.99
C MET A 38 10.81 6.48 -8.15
N PRO A 39 10.83 7.80 -7.96
CA PRO A 39 9.77 8.49 -7.23
C PRO A 39 8.48 8.53 -8.07
N VAL A 40 7.35 8.17 -7.47
CA VAL A 40 6.01 8.31 -8.04
C VAL A 40 5.31 9.42 -7.28
N THR A 41 5.40 10.64 -7.78
CA THR A 41 4.99 11.85 -7.06
C THR A 41 3.48 12.09 -7.06
N ALA A 42 2.80 11.78 -8.15
CA ALA A 42 1.35 11.95 -8.27
C ALA A 42 0.55 10.71 -7.83
N GLY A 43 1.24 9.63 -7.47
CA GLY A 43 0.61 8.31 -7.31
C GLY A 43 0.17 7.72 -8.66
N TRP A 44 0.07 6.40 -8.71
CA TRP A 44 -0.59 5.74 -9.82
C TRP A 44 -2.09 5.64 -9.52
N PRO A 45 -2.96 5.63 -10.55
CA PRO A 45 -4.33 5.19 -10.35
C PRO A 45 -4.34 3.80 -9.69
N VAL A 46 -5.09 3.66 -8.61
CA VAL A 46 -5.28 2.39 -7.93
C VAL A 46 -6.63 1.83 -8.33
N LEU A 47 -6.60 0.69 -9.02
CA LEU A 47 -7.80 -0.03 -9.41
C LEU A 47 -8.15 -1.01 -8.29
N ASP A 48 -9.29 -0.80 -7.67
CA ASP A 48 -9.75 -1.62 -6.54
C ASP A 48 -11.01 -2.42 -6.93
N PRO A 49 -10.86 -3.72 -7.22
CA PRO A 49 -11.99 -4.60 -7.51
C PRO A 49 -12.56 -5.28 -6.25
N SER A 50 -12.33 -4.76 -5.04
CA SER A 50 -12.66 -5.44 -3.78
C SER A 50 -14.14 -5.77 -3.61
N GLU A 51 -15.05 -5.00 -4.19
CA GLU A 51 -16.50 -5.28 -4.18
C GLU A 51 -16.88 -6.58 -4.91
N TYR A 52 -15.98 -7.13 -5.73
CA TYR A 52 -16.17 -8.37 -6.50
C TYR A 52 -15.46 -9.58 -5.89
N PHE A 53 -14.92 -9.47 -4.67
CA PHE A 53 -14.31 -10.61 -3.99
C PHE A 53 -15.37 -11.52 -3.36
N ALA A 54 -15.25 -12.82 -3.60
CA ALA A 54 -16.02 -13.80 -2.83
C ALA A 54 -15.29 -14.10 -1.50
N HIS A 55 -15.42 -13.20 -0.53
CA HIS A 55 -14.72 -13.26 0.77
C HIS A 55 -14.87 -14.57 1.55
N ARG A 56 -15.95 -15.34 1.26
CA ARG A 56 -16.23 -16.63 1.93
C ARG A 56 -15.79 -17.85 1.13
N ALA A 57 -15.15 -17.68 -0.03
CA ALA A 57 -14.79 -18.80 -0.91
C ALA A 57 -13.95 -19.87 -0.21
N ASP A 58 -13.08 -19.47 0.75
CA ASP A 58 -12.25 -20.39 1.52
C ASP A 58 -13.05 -21.31 2.45
N SER A 59 -14.27 -20.92 2.84
CA SER A 59 -15.19 -21.68 3.69
C SER A 59 -16.32 -22.38 2.92
N PHE A 60 -16.35 -22.29 1.59
CA PHE A 60 -17.38 -22.92 0.77
C PHE A 60 -17.25 -24.44 0.80
N SER A 61 -18.38 -25.12 0.91
CA SER A 61 -18.50 -26.57 0.65
C SER A 61 -18.24 -26.87 -0.83
N ALA A 62 -18.05 -28.15 -1.16
CA ALA A 62 -17.88 -28.56 -2.55
C ALA A 62 -19.08 -28.17 -3.43
N GLU A 63 -20.30 -28.31 -2.91
CA GLU A 63 -21.53 -27.93 -3.63
C GLU A 63 -21.62 -26.41 -3.87
N GLU A 64 -21.24 -25.59 -2.88
CA GLU A 64 -21.18 -24.13 -3.03
C GLU A 64 -20.09 -23.70 -4.04
N LEU A 65 -18.94 -24.38 -4.04
CA LEU A 65 -17.88 -24.14 -5.01
C LEU A 65 -18.31 -24.49 -6.44
N ASP A 66 -18.96 -25.64 -6.63
CA ASP A 66 -19.47 -26.09 -7.93
C ASP A 66 -20.52 -25.10 -8.47
N ALA A 67 -21.44 -24.65 -7.63
CA ALA A 67 -22.44 -23.65 -8.00
C ALA A 67 -21.80 -22.29 -8.36
N ALA A 68 -20.82 -21.83 -7.57
CA ALA A 68 -20.12 -20.58 -7.85
C ALA A 68 -19.25 -20.67 -9.12
N GLN A 69 -18.63 -21.82 -9.38
CA GLN A 69 -17.90 -22.06 -10.63
C GLN A 69 -18.81 -22.06 -11.86
N ALA A 70 -20.00 -22.66 -11.75
CA ALA A 70 -21.00 -22.62 -12.81
C ALA A 70 -21.42 -21.18 -13.12
N ALA A 71 -21.65 -20.35 -12.12
CA ALA A 71 -21.96 -18.93 -12.28
C ALA A 71 -20.86 -18.15 -13.02
N LEU A 72 -19.57 -18.43 -12.74
CA LEU A 72 -18.45 -17.81 -13.46
C LEU A 72 -18.47 -18.11 -14.98
N LEU A 73 -18.97 -19.28 -15.37
CA LEU A 73 -19.13 -19.64 -16.79
C LEU A 73 -20.38 -19.01 -17.39
N GLU A 74 -21.52 -19.05 -16.70
CA GLU A 74 -22.78 -18.46 -17.15
C GLU A 74 -22.66 -16.95 -17.40
N ASP A 75 -21.94 -16.25 -16.52
CA ASP A 75 -21.72 -14.82 -16.61
C ASP A 75 -20.54 -14.44 -17.52
N GLY A 76 -19.92 -15.42 -18.16
CA GLY A 76 -18.86 -15.21 -19.15
C GLY A 76 -17.51 -14.76 -18.59
N VAL A 77 -17.28 -14.89 -17.27
CA VAL A 77 -15.96 -14.63 -16.65
C VAL A 77 -14.92 -15.58 -17.24
N PHE A 78 -15.31 -16.84 -17.46
CA PHE A 78 -14.57 -17.80 -18.27
C PHE A 78 -15.42 -18.21 -19.49
N THR A 79 -14.82 -18.12 -20.67
CA THR A 79 -15.54 -18.34 -21.94
C THR A 79 -15.50 -19.78 -22.42
N SER A 80 -14.73 -20.66 -21.77
CA SER A 80 -14.61 -22.07 -22.13
C SER A 80 -14.87 -22.96 -20.92
N PRO A 81 -15.67 -24.03 -21.03
CA PRO A 81 -15.81 -25.03 -19.96
C PRO A 81 -14.49 -25.66 -19.54
N ASP A 82 -13.51 -25.76 -20.47
CA ASP A 82 -12.20 -26.36 -20.24
C ASP A 82 -11.15 -25.32 -19.78
N TRP A 83 -11.57 -24.15 -19.25
CA TRP A 83 -10.67 -23.08 -18.84
C TRP A 83 -9.60 -23.53 -17.84
N MET A 84 -9.88 -24.55 -17.03
CA MET A 84 -8.96 -25.09 -16.03
C MET A 84 -7.79 -25.87 -16.67
N ALA A 85 -7.93 -26.41 -17.87
CA ALA A 85 -6.94 -27.27 -18.50
C ALA A 85 -5.58 -26.58 -18.73
N VAL A 86 -5.58 -25.24 -18.85
CA VAL A 86 -4.34 -24.47 -19.03
C VAL A 86 -3.52 -24.37 -17.75
N TYR A 87 -4.09 -24.69 -16.58
CA TYR A 87 -3.47 -24.61 -15.27
C TYR A 87 -3.11 -25.99 -14.70
N LEU A 88 -4.01 -26.96 -14.91
CA LEU A 88 -3.81 -28.32 -14.40
C LEU A 88 -2.66 -29.02 -15.14
N ASP A 89 -2.05 -30.00 -14.49
CA ASP A 89 -0.92 -30.81 -15.01
C ASP A 89 0.37 -30.01 -15.32
N ARG A 90 0.43 -28.77 -14.88
CA ARG A 90 1.61 -27.91 -15.04
C ARG A 90 2.23 -27.55 -13.70
N GLU A 91 3.53 -27.36 -13.74
CA GLU A 91 4.29 -26.82 -12.62
C GLU A 91 4.81 -25.41 -12.95
N PHE A 92 4.66 -24.52 -11.98
CA PHE A 92 5.03 -23.11 -12.11
C PHE A 92 5.98 -22.75 -10.97
N GLY A 93 7.29 -22.95 -11.19
CA GLY A 93 8.31 -22.61 -10.20
C GLY A 93 8.13 -23.33 -8.85
N GLY A 94 7.75 -24.60 -8.87
CA GLY A 94 7.45 -25.41 -7.69
C GLY A 94 5.99 -25.36 -7.22
N LEU A 95 5.17 -24.45 -7.77
CA LEU A 95 3.73 -24.39 -7.48
C LEU A 95 2.94 -25.24 -8.48
N ARG A 96 1.91 -25.93 -7.98
CA ARG A 96 0.96 -26.69 -8.80
C ARG A 96 -0.45 -26.38 -8.37
N PHE A 97 -1.34 -26.19 -9.34
CA PHE A 97 -2.77 -26.14 -9.07
C PHE A 97 -3.31 -27.55 -8.91
N THR A 98 -4.06 -27.76 -7.86
CA THR A 98 -5.05 -28.84 -7.79
C THR A 98 -6.38 -28.34 -8.32
N SER A 99 -7.30 -29.24 -8.65
CA SER A 99 -8.67 -28.82 -9.04
C SER A 99 -9.31 -27.96 -7.96
N ASP A 100 -9.22 -28.36 -6.70
CA ASP A 100 -9.75 -27.61 -5.55
C ASP A 100 -9.12 -26.23 -5.42
N SER A 101 -7.79 -26.13 -5.39
CA SER A 101 -7.11 -24.84 -5.22
C SER A 101 -7.37 -23.86 -6.39
N LEU A 102 -7.50 -24.41 -7.60
CA LEU A 102 -7.81 -23.60 -8.78
C LEU A 102 -9.26 -23.11 -8.74
N THR A 103 -10.21 -23.98 -8.39
CA THR A 103 -11.63 -23.60 -8.24
C THR A 103 -11.81 -22.54 -7.17
N ARG A 104 -11.16 -22.69 -5.99
CA ARG A 104 -11.21 -21.69 -4.91
C ARG A 104 -10.64 -20.36 -5.36
N ALA A 105 -9.48 -20.36 -5.99
CA ALA A 105 -8.88 -19.12 -6.52
C ALA A 105 -9.78 -18.45 -7.56
N ALA A 106 -10.38 -19.23 -8.46
CA ALA A 106 -11.29 -18.71 -9.48
C ALA A 106 -12.58 -18.12 -8.88
N VAL A 107 -13.18 -18.82 -7.92
CA VAL A 107 -14.38 -18.34 -7.22
C VAL A 107 -14.07 -17.08 -6.42
N LYS A 108 -12.94 -17.06 -5.72
CA LYS A 108 -12.53 -15.91 -4.88
C LYS A 108 -12.20 -14.66 -5.70
N TYR A 109 -11.53 -14.82 -6.83
CA TYR A 109 -10.94 -13.70 -7.57
C TYR A 109 -11.41 -13.54 -9.01
N GLY A 110 -12.14 -14.49 -9.58
CA GLY A 110 -12.49 -14.49 -11.01
C GLY A 110 -13.24 -13.23 -11.46
N TRP A 111 -14.27 -12.84 -10.71
CA TRP A 111 -15.03 -11.60 -10.94
C TRP A 111 -14.16 -10.36 -10.77
N ALA A 112 -13.39 -10.31 -9.69
CA ALA A 112 -12.50 -9.19 -9.39
C ALA A 112 -11.44 -8.99 -10.48
N VAL A 113 -10.86 -10.05 -11.01
CA VAL A 113 -9.92 -9.99 -12.14
C VAL A 113 -10.61 -9.53 -13.42
N ALA A 114 -11.83 -10.00 -13.69
CA ALA A 114 -12.60 -9.55 -14.86
C ALA A 114 -12.89 -8.05 -14.78
N PHE A 115 -13.37 -7.58 -13.63
CA PHE A 115 -13.66 -6.16 -13.39
C PHE A 115 -12.40 -5.30 -13.42
N ALA A 116 -11.30 -5.76 -12.84
CA ALA A 116 -10.00 -5.07 -12.93
C ALA A 116 -9.54 -4.89 -14.38
N ALA A 117 -9.83 -5.86 -15.25
CA ALA A 117 -9.51 -5.75 -16.68
C ALA A 117 -10.37 -4.69 -17.37
N GLU A 118 -11.66 -4.57 -17.01
CA GLU A 118 -12.53 -3.51 -17.53
C GLU A 118 -12.09 -2.12 -17.07
N LEU A 119 -11.67 -1.98 -15.81
CA LEU A 119 -11.11 -0.74 -15.28
C LEU A 119 -9.82 -0.38 -15.99
N ALA A 120 -8.90 -1.33 -16.15
CA ALA A 120 -7.62 -1.13 -16.81
C ALA A 120 -7.75 -0.64 -18.25
N ALA A 121 -8.79 -1.08 -18.97
CA ALA A 121 -9.06 -0.62 -20.34
C ALA A 121 -9.41 0.88 -20.43
N ARG A 122 -9.70 1.54 -19.30
CA ARG A 122 -10.06 2.97 -19.21
C ARG A 122 -8.93 3.85 -18.67
N VAL A 123 -7.80 3.24 -18.31
CA VAL A 123 -6.67 3.95 -17.71
C VAL A 123 -5.52 4.01 -18.71
N GLU A 124 -4.98 5.21 -18.89
CA GLU A 124 -3.75 5.41 -19.68
C GLU A 124 -2.55 5.47 -18.75
N GLY A 125 -1.43 4.86 -19.16
CA GLY A 125 -0.17 4.87 -18.43
C GLY A 125 -0.04 3.79 -17.35
N GLU A 126 0.81 4.04 -16.35
CA GLU A 126 1.07 3.10 -15.27
C GLU A 126 -0.05 3.15 -14.22
N PHE A 127 -0.45 1.98 -13.72
CA PHE A 127 -1.47 1.84 -12.68
C PHE A 127 -1.13 0.67 -11.74
N GLU A 128 -1.70 0.70 -10.56
CA GLU A 128 -1.70 -0.40 -9.60
C GLU A 128 -3.06 -1.09 -9.58
N ILE A 129 -3.09 -2.40 -9.39
CA ILE A 129 -4.30 -3.13 -9.02
C ILE A 129 -4.14 -3.62 -7.58
N THR A 130 -5.14 -3.38 -6.73
CA THR A 130 -5.12 -3.87 -5.35
C THR A 130 -6.08 -5.04 -5.15
N PHE A 131 -5.55 -6.14 -4.64
CA PHE A 131 -6.28 -7.29 -4.14
C PHE A 131 -6.19 -7.42 -2.62
N ALA A 132 -5.78 -6.34 -1.94
CA ALA A 132 -5.58 -6.32 -0.50
C ALA A 132 -6.87 -6.30 0.33
N GLY A 133 -8.02 -6.01 -0.30
CA GLY A 133 -9.33 -5.91 0.38
C GLY A 133 -9.97 -7.24 0.78
N THR A 134 -9.32 -8.39 0.54
CA THR A 134 -9.83 -9.70 0.98
C THR A 134 -9.75 -9.89 2.49
N SER A 135 -10.64 -10.70 3.06
CA SER A 135 -10.64 -11.04 4.49
C SER A 135 -9.50 -11.97 4.91
N GLN A 136 -8.99 -12.76 3.98
CA GLN A 136 -7.90 -13.71 4.18
C GLN A 136 -6.67 -13.28 3.39
N SER A 137 -5.46 -13.60 3.91
CA SER A 137 -4.23 -13.37 3.17
C SER A 137 -4.24 -14.12 1.84
N THR A 138 -3.69 -13.45 0.81
CA THR A 138 -3.57 -14.07 -0.52
C THR A 138 -2.49 -15.15 -0.47
N THR A 139 -2.81 -16.37 -0.88
CA THR A 139 -1.83 -17.45 -0.98
C THR A 139 -0.97 -17.32 -2.26
N PRO A 140 0.23 -17.93 -2.31
CA PRO A 140 1.06 -17.90 -3.51
C PRO A 140 0.38 -18.49 -4.76
N ILE A 141 -0.48 -19.50 -4.58
CA ILE A 141 -1.22 -20.12 -5.69
C ILE A 141 -2.34 -19.21 -6.20
N GLU A 142 -3.02 -18.49 -5.31
CA GLU A 142 -4.00 -17.46 -5.67
C GLU A 142 -3.34 -16.28 -6.39
N HIS A 143 -2.19 -15.84 -5.91
CA HIS A 143 -1.41 -14.80 -6.59
C HIS A 143 -1.02 -15.23 -8.02
N LEU A 144 -0.58 -16.47 -8.19
CA LEU A 144 -0.26 -17.02 -9.51
C LEU A 144 -1.49 -17.02 -10.43
N PHE A 145 -2.66 -17.42 -9.91
CA PHE A 145 -3.94 -17.35 -10.64
C PHE A 145 -4.28 -15.92 -11.07
N ILE A 146 -4.25 -14.97 -10.14
CA ILE A 146 -4.52 -13.55 -10.41
C ILE A 146 -3.61 -13.04 -11.52
N ALA A 147 -2.30 -13.26 -11.40
CA ALA A 147 -1.33 -12.75 -12.35
C ALA A 147 -1.51 -13.35 -13.76
N PHE A 148 -1.80 -14.65 -13.85
CA PHE A 148 -2.05 -15.29 -15.12
C PHE A 148 -3.35 -14.87 -15.78
N GLU A 149 -4.42 -14.71 -14.99
CA GLU A 149 -5.71 -14.26 -15.52
C GLU A 149 -5.65 -12.79 -15.96
N LEU A 150 -4.98 -11.91 -15.24
CA LEU A 150 -4.73 -10.54 -15.70
C LEU A 150 -3.98 -10.54 -17.03
N ARG A 151 -2.89 -11.30 -17.12
CA ARG A 151 -2.09 -11.40 -18.35
C ARG A 151 -2.89 -12.00 -19.51
N ARG A 152 -3.73 -13.02 -19.26
CA ARG A 152 -4.59 -13.63 -20.28
C ARG A 152 -5.61 -12.63 -20.83
N ARG A 153 -6.02 -11.67 -20.02
CA ARG A 153 -6.93 -10.57 -20.39
C ARG A 153 -6.19 -9.36 -20.98
N GLY A 154 -4.87 -9.46 -21.20
CA GLY A 154 -4.06 -8.37 -21.74
C GLY A 154 -3.78 -7.23 -20.76
N VAL A 155 -3.95 -7.46 -19.46
CA VAL A 155 -3.71 -6.46 -18.42
C VAL A 155 -2.29 -6.61 -17.86
N SER A 156 -1.55 -5.50 -17.84
CA SER A 156 -0.18 -5.42 -17.34
C SER A 156 -0.05 -4.26 -16.33
N PRO A 157 -0.37 -4.47 -15.05
CA PRO A 157 -0.25 -3.44 -14.05
C PRO A 157 1.22 -3.12 -13.78
N ALA A 158 1.52 -1.89 -13.39
CA ALA A 158 2.84 -1.48 -12.91
C ALA A 158 3.14 -2.05 -11.51
N ALA A 159 2.09 -2.20 -10.69
CA ALA A 159 2.17 -2.86 -9.40
C ALA A 159 0.90 -3.67 -9.09
N LEU A 160 1.08 -4.70 -8.27
CA LEU A 160 0.01 -5.54 -7.74
C LEU A 160 0.13 -5.59 -6.22
N ALA A 161 -0.87 -5.06 -5.52
CA ALA A 161 -0.96 -5.13 -4.07
C ALA A 161 -1.84 -6.33 -3.67
N LEU A 162 -1.33 -7.15 -2.74
CA LEU A 162 -1.98 -8.37 -2.24
C LEU A 162 -2.34 -8.20 -0.77
N ARG A 163 -3.21 -9.06 -0.24
CA ARG A 163 -3.44 -9.16 1.19
C ARG A 163 -2.32 -9.98 1.82
N TRP A 164 -1.48 -9.30 2.57
CA TRP A 164 -0.39 -9.91 3.32
C TRP A 164 -0.91 -10.60 4.59
N PRO A 165 -0.22 -11.63 5.12
CA PRO A 165 -0.53 -12.18 6.44
C PRO A 165 -0.25 -11.15 7.53
N GLY A 166 -1.01 -11.25 8.61
CA GLY A 166 -0.95 -10.32 9.73
C GLY A 166 -1.68 -9.00 9.48
N ARG A 167 -1.61 -8.11 10.47
CA ARG A 167 -2.22 -6.78 10.43
C ARG A 167 -1.22 -5.75 9.93
N PHE A 168 -1.46 -5.22 8.76
CA PHE A 168 -0.64 -4.16 8.17
C PHE A 168 -1.27 -2.79 8.44
N GLU A 169 -1.48 -2.50 9.72
CA GLU A 169 -2.20 -1.31 10.19
C GLU A 169 -1.49 0.00 9.81
N ALA A 170 -2.29 1.03 9.56
CA ALA A 170 -1.76 2.37 9.32
C ALA A 170 -1.03 2.92 10.56
N ALA A 171 0.07 3.63 10.35
CA ALA A 171 0.82 4.38 11.36
C ALA A 171 1.38 3.55 12.56
N VAL A 172 1.51 2.23 12.41
CA VAL A 172 2.05 1.31 13.43
C VAL A 172 3.10 0.41 12.78
N ASP A 173 4.09 -0.05 13.54
CA ASP A 173 5.03 -1.08 13.07
C ASP A 173 4.33 -2.44 12.94
N PHE A 174 4.95 -3.38 12.25
CA PHE A 174 4.45 -4.72 12.13
C PHE A 174 4.77 -5.50 13.42
N GLU A 175 3.72 -5.98 14.10
CA GLU A 175 3.83 -6.63 15.41
C GLU A 175 3.39 -8.10 15.41
N ASP A 176 2.79 -8.58 14.29
CA ASP A 176 2.36 -9.97 14.14
C ASP A 176 3.56 -10.89 13.79
N ASP A 177 3.31 -12.12 13.36
CA ASP A 177 4.36 -13.11 13.07
C ASP A 177 5.24 -12.69 11.88
N VAL A 178 6.42 -12.15 12.19
CA VAL A 178 7.41 -11.70 11.20
C VAL A 178 7.90 -12.87 10.34
N ALA A 179 8.01 -14.09 10.89
CA ALA A 179 8.49 -15.24 10.13
C ALA A 179 7.46 -15.72 9.12
N GLU A 180 6.18 -15.74 9.47
CA GLU A 180 5.08 -16.02 8.54
C GLU A 180 5.06 -14.96 7.42
N PHE A 181 5.17 -13.69 7.78
CA PHE A 181 5.20 -12.59 6.82
C PHE A 181 6.41 -12.71 5.87
N GLU A 182 7.61 -13.04 6.37
CA GLU A 182 8.81 -13.25 5.55
C GLU A 182 8.61 -14.39 4.55
N GLN A 183 8.07 -15.52 4.99
CA GLN A 183 7.76 -16.66 4.11
C GLN A 183 6.80 -16.25 2.99
N ALA A 184 5.77 -15.47 3.31
CA ALA A 184 4.83 -14.95 2.33
C ALA A 184 5.53 -14.03 1.31
N VAL A 185 6.35 -13.07 1.77
CA VAL A 185 7.07 -12.14 0.88
C VAL A 185 8.03 -12.90 -0.05
N VAL A 186 8.76 -13.90 0.45
CA VAL A 186 9.64 -14.75 -0.36
C VAL A 186 8.84 -15.46 -1.45
N ALA A 187 7.74 -16.12 -1.06
CA ALA A 187 6.90 -16.88 -1.98
C ALA A 187 6.25 -15.98 -3.06
N HIS A 188 5.68 -14.85 -2.65
CA HIS A 188 5.07 -13.90 -3.57
C HIS A 188 6.09 -13.21 -4.49
N SER A 189 7.31 -12.97 -4.02
CA SER A 189 8.41 -12.47 -4.84
C SER A 189 8.82 -13.48 -5.91
N ALA A 190 8.79 -14.77 -5.58
CA ALA A 190 9.03 -15.83 -6.56
C ALA A 190 7.94 -15.88 -7.63
N VAL A 191 6.66 -15.78 -7.23
CA VAL A 191 5.53 -15.70 -8.16
C VAL A 191 5.64 -14.48 -9.07
N ALA A 192 5.94 -13.31 -8.52
CA ALA A 192 6.08 -12.09 -9.32
C ALA A 192 7.19 -12.19 -10.36
N ARG A 193 8.32 -12.84 -10.01
CA ARG A 193 9.41 -13.12 -10.99
C ARG A 193 8.98 -14.06 -12.09
N LEU A 194 8.09 -15.01 -11.80
CA LEU A 194 7.62 -16.01 -12.74
C LEU A 194 6.49 -15.49 -13.65
N ALA A 195 5.54 -14.76 -13.05
CA ALA A 195 4.26 -14.50 -13.68
C ALA A 195 4.19 -13.17 -14.48
N GLY A 196 5.05 -12.19 -14.21
CA GLY A 196 4.98 -10.91 -14.93
C GLY A 196 6.03 -9.87 -14.53
N ASP A 197 5.91 -8.69 -15.14
CA ASP A 197 6.83 -7.56 -14.96
C ASP A 197 6.24 -6.46 -14.04
N TYR A 198 5.42 -6.85 -13.08
CA TYR A 198 4.86 -5.93 -12.07
C TYR A 198 5.69 -5.94 -10.78
N ARG A 199 5.49 -4.89 -9.98
CA ARG A 199 6.04 -4.74 -8.64
C ARG A 199 5.04 -5.25 -7.60
N LEU A 200 5.54 -5.75 -6.47
CA LEU A 200 4.70 -6.04 -5.30
C LEU A 200 4.44 -4.76 -4.53
N GLY A 201 3.15 -4.43 -4.35
CA GLY A 201 2.68 -3.25 -3.65
C GLY A 201 2.55 -3.49 -2.15
N PHE A 202 3.10 -2.54 -1.35
CA PHE A 202 2.94 -2.50 0.10
C PHE A 202 2.33 -1.15 0.47
N SER A 203 1.11 -1.17 1.01
CA SER A 203 0.43 0.01 1.54
C SER A 203 0.78 0.21 3.01
N HIS A 204 0.61 1.44 3.53
CA HIS A 204 0.87 1.77 4.94
C HIS A 204 2.25 1.34 5.43
N ALA A 205 3.26 1.49 4.56
CA ALA A 205 4.62 1.04 4.85
C ALA A 205 5.43 2.05 5.70
N GLU A 206 4.86 3.20 6.01
CA GLU A 206 5.48 4.30 6.75
C GLU A 206 5.78 3.94 8.19
N GLU A 207 5.83 2.99 8.78
CA GLU A 207 6.27 2.63 10.15
C GLU A 207 6.61 1.14 10.29
N LYS A 208 6.78 0.45 9.17
CA LYS A 208 7.00 -1.00 9.15
C LYS A 208 8.47 -1.39 9.30
N PHE A 209 9.19 -0.74 10.23
CA PHE A 209 10.63 -0.89 10.37
C PHE A 209 11.08 -2.31 10.75
N ASN A 210 10.21 -3.10 11.41
CA ASN A 210 10.48 -4.50 11.72
C ASN A 210 10.59 -5.39 10.48
N VAL A 211 9.91 -5.02 9.37
CA VAL A 211 9.84 -5.86 8.16
C VAL A 211 10.42 -5.17 6.91
N LEU A 212 10.64 -3.88 6.91
CA LEU A 212 11.21 -3.16 5.76
C LEU A 212 12.55 -3.74 5.26
N PRO A 213 13.52 -4.12 6.14
CA PRO A 213 14.78 -4.71 5.69
C PRO A 213 14.58 -5.99 4.87
N MET A 214 13.66 -6.82 5.31
CA MET A 214 13.33 -8.08 4.64
C MET A 214 12.56 -7.81 3.34
N ILE A 215 11.57 -6.92 3.35
CA ILE A 215 10.84 -6.51 2.12
C ILE A 215 11.82 -5.99 1.07
N GLY A 216 12.75 -5.12 1.46
CA GLY A 216 13.76 -4.57 0.55
C GLY A 216 14.66 -5.64 -0.07
N ARG A 217 15.08 -6.63 0.73
CA ARG A 217 15.93 -7.74 0.31
C ARG A 217 15.19 -8.67 -0.65
N GLU A 218 13.98 -9.12 -0.29
CA GLU A 218 13.26 -10.16 -1.01
C GLU A 218 12.59 -9.65 -2.31
N CYS A 219 12.03 -8.45 -2.28
CA CYS A 219 11.40 -7.87 -3.45
C CYS A 219 12.41 -7.32 -4.46
N GLY A 220 13.57 -6.86 -3.98
CA GLY A 220 14.59 -6.25 -4.85
C GLY A 220 14.00 -5.12 -5.71
N GLU A 221 14.25 -5.17 -7.01
CA GLU A 221 13.73 -4.16 -7.96
C GLU A 221 12.20 -4.22 -8.16
N ARG A 222 11.54 -5.28 -7.70
CA ARG A 222 10.09 -5.46 -7.82
C ARG A 222 9.31 -4.92 -6.62
N LEU A 223 9.80 -3.88 -5.98
CA LEU A 223 9.19 -3.24 -4.84
C LEU A 223 8.41 -1.98 -5.25
N HIS A 224 7.15 -1.88 -4.83
CA HIS A 224 6.35 -0.65 -4.84
C HIS A 224 5.91 -0.33 -3.42
N LEU A 225 6.55 0.66 -2.80
CA LEU A 225 6.29 1.04 -1.43
C LEU A 225 5.45 2.32 -1.36
N LYS A 226 4.31 2.27 -0.66
CA LYS A 226 3.42 3.40 -0.45
C LYS A 226 3.57 3.92 0.99
N ILE A 227 3.98 5.18 1.11
CA ILE A 227 4.27 5.86 2.38
C ILE A 227 3.59 7.24 2.44
N SER A 228 2.36 7.31 1.97
CA SER A 228 1.59 8.57 1.90
C SER A 228 1.42 9.26 3.27
N GLY A 229 1.27 8.49 4.34
CA GLY A 229 1.13 9.00 5.69
C GLY A 229 2.37 9.71 6.24
N LEU A 230 3.56 9.42 5.70
CA LEU A 230 4.82 10.00 6.16
C LEU A 230 4.84 11.53 6.11
N ARG A 231 4.33 12.09 5.03
CA ARG A 231 4.31 13.55 4.82
C ARG A 231 3.30 14.25 5.71
N TRP A 232 2.14 13.64 5.86
CA TRP A 232 1.13 14.14 6.77
C TRP A 232 1.66 14.18 8.20
N MET A 233 2.30 13.11 8.67
CA MET A 233 2.89 13.08 10.00
C MET A 233 4.03 14.09 10.15
N ALA A 234 4.88 14.30 9.14
CA ALA A 234 5.91 15.33 9.16
C ALA A 234 5.32 16.74 9.21
N ALA A 235 4.24 17.00 8.45
CA ALA A 235 3.53 18.27 8.50
C ALA A 235 2.94 18.53 9.90
N LEU A 236 2.29 17.56 10.49
CA LEU A 236 1.73 17.68 11.84
C LEU A 236 2.80 17.91 12.91
N ARG A 237 4.00 17.34 12.76
CA ARG A 237 5.14 17.63 13.66
C ARG A 237 5.56 19.10 13.59
N VAL A 238 5.59 19.68 12.38
CA VAL A 238 5.82 21.13 12.22
C VAL A 238 4.74 21.91 12.97
N ILE A 239 3.45 21.62 12.70
CA ILE A 239 2.34 22.36 13.31
C ILE A 239 2.36 22.25 14.83
N ALA A 240 2.61 21.07 15.39
CA ALA A 240 2.71 20.87 16.83
C ALA A 240 3.78 21.76 17.47
N ARG A 241 4.90 22.04 16.76
CA ARG A 241 6.02 22.84 17.24
C ARG A 241 5.82 24.35 17.06
N VAL A 242 5.22 24.79 15.94
CA VAL A 242 5.18 26.21 15.57
C VAL A 242 3.80 26.85 15.75
N GLU A 243 2.73 26.07 15.72
CA GLU A 243 1.33 26.51 15.85
C GLU A 243 0.53 25.58 16.77
N PRO A 244 0.87 25.47 18.08
CA PRO A 244 0.23 24.53 19.00
C PRO A 244 -1.29 24.69 19.08
N ALA A 245 -1.80 25.93 18.96
CA ALA A 245 -3.24 26.20 18.97
C ALA A 245 -3.93 25.54 17.76
N LEU A 246 -3.35 25.68 16.56
CA LEU A 246 -3.85 25.04 15.34
C LEU A 246 -3.79 23.50 15.46
N PHE A 247 -2.72 22.96 16.06
CA PHE A 247 -2.62 21.52 16.28
C PHE A 247 -3.75 20.99 17.18
N ARG A 248 -4.13 21.73 18.23
CA ARG A 248 -5.26 21.41 19.10
C ARG A 248 -6.60 21.47 18.35
N ASP A 249 -6.75 22.44 17.45
CA ASP A 249 -7.95 22.54 16.60
C ASP A 249 -8.04 21.34 15.64
N ILE A 250 -6.91 20.93 15.08
CA ILE A 250 -6.82 19.71 14.26
C ILE A 250 -7.18 18.46 15.07
N LEU A 251 -6.68 18.31 16.31
CA LEU A 251 -7.03 17.19 17.18
C LEU A 251 -8.53 17.12 17.47
N ARG A 252 -9.18 18.26 17.73
CA ARG A 252 -10.62 18.30 17.97
C ARG A 252 -11.42 17.89 16.73
N SER A 253 -11.05 18.41 15.57
CA SER A 253 -11.68 18.01 14.31
C SER A 253 -11.43 16.53 14.01
N ALA A 254 -10.22 16.03 14.23
CA ALA A 254 -9.91 14.60 14.09
C ALA A 254 -10.81 13.73 14.97
N GLN A 255 -11.00 14.12 16.24
CA GLN A 255 -11.86 13.40 17.17
C GLN A 255 -13.33 13.39 16.69
N GLU A 256 -13.84 14.50 16.17
CA GLU A 256 -15.21 14.63 15.65
C GLU A 256 -15.45 13.73 14.43
N HIS A 257 -14.45 13.57 13.53
CA HIS A 257 -14.58 12.81 12.30
C HIS A 257 -14.19 11.33 12.45
N PHE A 258 -13.52 10.94 13.53
CA PHE A 258 -12.91 9.63 13.69
C PHE A 258 -13.87 8.46 13.47
N ALA A 259 -15.07 8.50 14.05
CA ALA A 259 -16.05 7.42 13.94
C ALA A 259 -16.46 7.14 12.48
N PHE A 260 -16.51 8.19 11.66
CA PHE A 260 -16.82 8.06 10.23
C PHE A 260 -15.59 7.66 9.41
N ASP A 261 -14.47 8.33 9.61
CA ASP A 261 -13.27 8.17 8.77
C ASP A 261 -12.54 6.84 9.02
N LYS A 262 -12.73 6.22 10.20
CA LYS A 262 -12.15 4.90 10.48
C LYS A 262 -12.83 3.73 9.76
N VAL A 263 -14.00 3.94 9.17
CA VAL A 263 -14.75 2.87 8.49
C VAL A 263 -13.94 2.35 7.32
N GLY A 264 -13.62 1.05 7.36
CA GLY A 264 -12.79 0.39 6.35
C GLY A 264 -11.28 0.61 6.50
N ALA A 265 -10.83 1.36 7.51
CA ALA A 265 -9.40 1.50 7.81
C ALA A 265 -8.89 0.32 8.65
N ASP A 266 -7.70 -0.19 8.30
CA ASP A 266 -7.01 -1.23 9.08
C ASP A 266 -6.23 -0.54 10.22
N ILE A 267 -6.89 -0.38 11.37
CA ILE A 267 -6.37 0.27 12.58
C ILE A 267 -6.88 -0.42 13.85
N SER A 268 -6.07 -0.43 14.89
CA SER A 268 -6.43 -0.97 16.21
C SER A 268 -7.11 0.04 17.14
N THR A 269 -6.90 1.35 16.91
CA THR A 269 -7.53 2.40 17.70
C THR A 269 -9.05 2.42 17.50
N ASN A 270 -9.79 2.46 18.59
CA ASN A 270 -11.25 2.50 18.58
C ASN A 270 -11.78 3.86 19.08
N GLU A 271 -13.10 4.05 19.07
CA GLU A 271 -13.75 5.32 19.48
C GLU A 271 -13.57 5.64 20.96
N GLU A 272 -13.52 4.61 21.83
CA GLU A 272 -13.27 4.81 23.25
C GLU A 272 -11.85 5.33 23.52
N ASP A 273 -10.86 4.87 22.74
CA ASP A 273 -9.47 5.29 22.86
C ASP A 273 -9.27 6.78 22.59
N VAL A 274 -10.11 7.38 21.75
CA VAL A 274 -10.00 8.78 21.33
C VAL A 274 -11.10 9.68 21.92
N ARG A 275 -12.02 9.11 22.70
CA ARG A 275 -13.15 9.84 23.28
C ARG A 275 -12.73 10.98 24.18
N PHE A 276 -11.65 10.77 24.94
CA PHE A 276 -11.09 11.76 25.84
C PHE A 276 -9.60 11.93 25.54
N LEU A 277 -9.27 12.98 24.79
CA LEU A 277 -7.89 13.31 24.54
C LEU A 277 -7.28 13.96 25.77
N PRO A 278 -6.04 13.60 26.16
CA PRO A 278 -5.38 14.21 27.30
C PRO A 278 -5.09 15.69 27.05
N GLU A 279 -5.32 16.53 28.06
CA GLU A 279 -4.83 17.89 28.07
C GLU A 279 -3.35 17.86 28.42
N VAL A 280 -2.50 18.35 27.53
CA VAL A 280 -1.04 18.37 27.69
C VAL A 280 -0.49 19.75 27.36
N SER A 281 0.73 20.03 27.82
CA SER A 281 1.45 21.25 27.46
C SER A 281 1.80 21.28 25.96
N ASP A 282 2.19 22.46 25.44
CA ASP A 282 2.56 22.58 24.03
C ASP A 282 3.79 21.73 23.68
N GLU A 283 4.74 21.61 24.61
CA GLU A 283 5.96 20.81 24.45
C GLU A 283 5.68 19.29 24.43
N GLU A 284 4.53 18.86 24.97
CA GLU A 284 4.15 17.45 25.03
C GLU A 284 3.27 17.00 23.85
N LEU A 285 2.75 17.94 23.05
CA LEU A 285 1.83 17.62 21.94
C LEU A 285 2.42 16.60 20.96
N GLU A 286 3.63 16.83 20.49
CA GLU A 286 4.29 15.93 19.53
C GLU A 286 4.45 14.54 20.13
N ARG A 287 5.00 14.42 21.32
CA ARG A 287 5.21 13.14 21.99
C ARG A 287 3.90 12.41 22.23
N THR A 288 2.88 13.10 22.71
CA THR A 288 1.61 12.49 23.09
C THR A 288 0.80 12.00 21.88
N PHE A 289 0.77 12.77 20.79
CA PHE A 289 -0.13 12.49 19.67
C PHE A 289 0.56 11.98 18.40
N LEU A 290 1.87 12.18 18.26
CA LEU A 290 2.60 11.77 17.05
C LEU A 290 3.63 10.65 17.28
N GLU A 291 3.86 10.24 18.55
CA GLU A 291 4.71 9.11 18.89
C GLU A 291 3.92 7.91 19.43
N HIS A 292 2.70 8.14 19.96
CA HIS A 292 1.82 7.07 20.43
C HIS A 292 0.81 6.64 19.36
N VAL A 293 0.57 5.32 19.29
CA VAL A 293 -0.27 4.66 18.27
C VAL A 293 -1.64 5.32 18.15
N ARG A 294 -2.35 5.53 19.27
CA ARG A 294 -3.73 6.09 19.26
C ARG A 294 -3.79 7.46 18.60
N GLY A 295 -2.90 8.37 18.99
CA GLY A 295 -2.84 9.72 18.39
C GLY A 295 -2.46 9.68 16.93
N ARG A 296 -1.51 8.82 16.56
CA ARG A 296 -1.07 8.66 15.18
C ARG A 296 -2.16 8.09 14.28
N GLN A 297 -2.86 7.05 14.72
CA GLN A 297 -3.97 6.46 13.96
C GLN A 297 -5.15 7.41 13.85
N LEU A 298 -5.51 8.12 14.95
CA LEU A 298 -6.52 9.18 14.92
C LEU A 298 -6.23 10.19 13.81
N LEU A 299 -5.03 10.78 13.83
CA LEU A 299 -4.62 11.82 12.89
C LEU A 299 -4.40 11.29 11.47
N HIS A 300 -4.01 10.03 11.32
CA HIS A 300 -3.79 9.41 10.02
C HIS A 300 -5.11 9.19 9.26
N VAL A 301 -6.09 8.57 9.90
CA VAL A 301 -7.35 8.24 9.21
C VAL A 301 -8.20 9.48 8.93
N THR A 302 -8.11 10.51 9.78
CA THR A 302 -8.89 11.75 9.63
C THR A 302 -8.24 12.81 8.74
N ALA A 303 -7.04 12.54 8.20
CA ALA A 303 -6.31 13.49 7.36
C ALA A 303 -7.16 14.07 6.22
N GLY A 304 -7.94 13.21 5.54
CA GLY A 304 -8.83 13.62 4.45
C GLY A 304 -9.91 14.60 4.89
N SER A 305 -10.55 14.39 6.04
CA SER A 305 -11.58 15.27 6.58
C SER A 305 -10.98 16.60 7.03
N ILE A 306 -9.87 16.58 7.76
CA ILE A 306 -9.13 17.78 8.17
C ILE A 306 -8.74 18.66 6.98
N LEU A 307 -8.21 18.06 5.90
CA LEU A 307 -7.77 18.80 4.72
C LEU A 307 -8.93 19.35 3.86
N ARG A 308 -10.15 18.85 4.04
CA ARG A 308 -11.37 19.41 3.45
C ARG A 308 -11.96 20.59 4.22
N GLU A 309 -11.49 20.84 5.45
CA GLU A 309 -11.92 22.00 6.25
C GLU A 309 -11.01 23.22 5.97
N PRO A 310 -11.46 24.26 5.23
CA PRO A 310 -10.62 25.43 4.93
C PRO A 310 -10.08 26.12 6.18
N ARG A 311 -10.87 26.15 7.29
CA ARG A 311 -10.47 26.75 8.58
C ARG A 311 -9.23 26.10 9.20
N LEU A 312 -8.91 24.83 8.82
CA LEU A 312 -7.74 24.09 9.28
C LEU A 312 -6.69 23.97 8.16
N ALA A 313 -7.13 23.63 6.96
CA ALA A 313 -6.24 23.38 5.84
C ALA A 313 -5.46 24.64 5.38
N ASP A 314 -6.11 25.82 5.37
CA ASP A 314 -5.44 27.04 4.90
C ASP A 314 -4.39 27.54 5.90
N PRO A 315 -4.65 27.64 7.23
CA PRO A 315 -3.61 27.95 8.20
C PRO A 315 -2.48 26.91 8.21
N LEU A 316 -2.81 25.62 8.07
CA LEU A 316 -1.81 24.55 7.99
C LEU A 316 -0.88 24.75 6.81
N ARG A 317 -1.41 24.99 5.61
CA ARG A 317 -0.59 25.27 4.40
C ARG A 317 0.27 26.54 4.58
N ALA A 318 -0.29 27.59 5.15
CA ALA A 318 0.44 28.83 5.42
C ALA A 318 1.59 28.61 6.40
N ALA A 319 1.38 27.87 7.50
CA ALA A 319 2.42 27.54 8.45
C ALA A 319 3.53 26.67 7.83
N LEU A 320 3.17 25.64 7.03
CA LEU A 320 4.15 24.81 6.33
C LEU A 320 4.98 25.61 5.31
N ALA A 321 4.39 26.59 4.63
CA ALA A 321 5.10 27.48 3.72
C ALA A 321 6.08 28.39 4.48
N ALA A 322 5.63 28.97 5.61
CA ALA A 322 6.48 29.82 6.46
C ALA A 322 7.64 29.04 7.11
N HIS A 323 7.44 27.75 7.41
CA HIS A 323 8.41 26.87 8.05
C HIS A 323 8.90 25.75 7.12
N SER A 324 9.03 26.03 5.83
CA SER A 324 9.38 25.04 4.79
C SER A 324 10.73 24.34 5.04
N ALA A 325 11.70 25.03 5.62
CA ALA A 325 13.00 24.45 5.99
C ALA A 325 12.85 23.36 7.05
N LEU A 326 12.10 23.63 8.15
CA LEU A 326 11.81 22.65 9.19
C LEU A 326 11.02 21.46 8.65
N HIS A 327 10.01 21.73 7.80
CA HIS A 327 9.23 20.67 7.16
C HIS A 327 10.11 19.77 6.29
N GLY A 328 10.99 20.37 5.47
CA GLY A 328 11.94 19.63 4.63
C GLY A 328 12.94 18.79 5.46
N GLU A 329 13.42 19.32 6.59
CA GLU A 329 14.30 18.60 7.50
C GLU A 329 13.62 17.37 8.11
N LEU A 330 12.44 17.54 8.71
CA LEU A 330 11.69 16.44 9.35
C LEU A 330 11.29 15.36 8.36
N LEU A 331 10.85 15.77 7.18
CA LEU A 331 10.52 14.85 6.10
C LEU A 331 11.78 14.10 5.62
N GLY A 332 12.89 14.79 5.46
CA GLY A 332 14.18 14.22 5.06
C GLY A 332 14.70 13.17 6.03
N ILE A 333 14.62 13.46 7.34
CA ILE A 333 15.00 12.51 8.40
C ILE A 333 14.14 11.25 8.33
N SER A 334 12.83 11.40 8.27
CA SER A 334 11.90 10.28 8.20
C SER A 334 12.15 9.45 6.94
N PHE A 335 12.39 10.09 5.82
CA PHE A 335 12.65 9.45 4.54
C PHE A 335 13.98 8.68 4.53
N ALA A 336 15.04 9.30 5.04
CA ALA A 336 16.36 8.68 5.17
C ALA A 336 16.28 7.38 6.00
N ARG A 337 15.48 7.39 7.08
CA ARG A 337 15.26 6.21 7.91
C ARG A 337 14.63 5.05 7.11
N HIS A 338 13.63 5.33 6.25
CA HIS A 338 13.02 4.30 5.40
C HIS A 338 13.98 3.75 4.35
N LEU A 339 14.73 4.63 3.68
CA LEU A 339 15.72 4.20 2.70
C LEU A 339 16.83 3.34 3.33
N ALA A 340 17.30 3.72 4.51
CA ALA A 340 18.28 2.93 5.26
C ALA A 340 17.73 1.56 5.67
N ALA A 341 16.47 1.50 6.13
CA ALA A 341 15.80 0.23 6.46
C ALA A 341 15.66 -0.69 5.25
N LEU A 342 15.47 -0.13 4.06
CA LEU A 342 15.40 -0.90 2.80
C LEU A 342 16.78 -1.28 2.23
N GLY A 343 17.86 -1.04 2.97
CA GLY A 343 19.22 -1.40 2.56
C GLY A 343 19.84 -0.46 1.51
N ALA A 344 19.28 0.75 1.33
CA ALA A 344 19.88 1.72 0.42
C ALA A 344 21.18 2.29 0.99
N GLU A 345 22.28 2.15 0.26
CA GLU A 345 23.58 2.68 0.65
C GLU A 345 23.67 4.21 0.48
N GLY A 346 24.49 4.88 1.30
CA GLY A 346 24.81 6.31 1.13
C GLY A 346 23.78 7.29 1.67
N VAL A 347 22.74 6.85 2.38
CA VAL A 347 21.65 7.70 2.90
C VAL A 347 22.04 8.52 4.13
N GLN A 348 23.17 8.21 4.79
CA GLN A 348 23.62 8.87 6.04
C GLN A 348 23.96 10.36 5.89
N SER A 349 24.11 10.87 4.67
CA SER A 349 24.44 12.29 4.42
C SER A 349 23.26 13.25 4.62
N PHE A 350 22.02 12.78 4.66
CA PHE A 350 20.84 13.63 4.84
C PHE A 350 20.69 14.19 6.26
N ALA A 351 21.10 13.44 7.27
CA ALA A 351 21.04 13.87 8.66
C ALA A 351 22.11 14.90 9.04
N ARG A 352 23.11 15.15 8.18
CA ARG A 352 24.23 16.04 8.44
C ARG A 352 24.27 17.31 7.59
N GLY A 353 23.35 17.49 6.66
CA GLY A 353 23.39 18.56 5.64
C GLY A 353 22.80 19.90 6.04
N SER A 354 22.37 20.11 7.28
CA SER A 354 21.79 21.38 7.74
C SER A 354 22.64 22.05 8.82
N ARG A 355 23.95 22.11 8.60
CA ARG A 355 24.81 23.06 9.31
C ARG A 355 25.63 23.84 8.28
N VAL A 356 25.00 24.81 7.64
CA VAL A 356 25.62 26.02 7.11
C VAL A 356 24.65 27.19 7.33
#